data_44684ba0a33c0c23ca001e2e39041f18
#
_entry.id   44684ba0a33c0c23ca001e2e39041f18
#
_cell.length_a   1.000
_cell.length_b   1.000
_cell.length_c   1.000
_cell.angle_alpha   90.00
_cell.angle_beta   90.00
_cell.angle_gamma   90.00
#
_symmetry.space_group_name_H-M   'P 1'
#
loop_
_entity.id
_entity.type
_entity.pdbx_description
1 polymer ?
#
loop_
_entity_poly.entity_id
_entity_poly.type
_entity_poly.pdbx_seq_one_letter_code
_entity_poly.pdbx_strand_id
1 'polypeptide(L)'
;RADSALVRGVPSADLRFGHDGNLMPLTCLMAFDGCTAEVSDPDLIADAWRDYRISPMAANIQMIFYRKEGTADILVRILHNEHEMYFPLASARPPYYKWDDLRAFYRRRIAEAKATAAEPPSAGTRQAPGA
;
A
#
# COMPACT_ATOMS: atom_id res chain seq x y z
N ARG A 1 -5.23 3.18 -15.09
CA ARG A 1 -6.60 2.66 -15.29
C ARG A 1 -7.62 3.36 -14.41
N ALA A 2 -7.35 3.57 -13.10
CA ALA A 2 -8.26 4.31 -12.22
C ALA A 2 -8.58 5.69 -12.82
N ASP A 3 -7.56 6.46 -13.22
CA ASP A 3 -7.76 7.77 -13.84
C ASP A 3 -8.63 7.68 -15.11
N SER A 4 -8.45 6.65 -15.93
CA SER A 4 -9.24 6.46 -17.15
C SER A 4 -10.71 6.11 -16.87
N ALA A 5 -10.97 5.31 -15.83
CA ALA A 5 -12.34 4.99 -15.40
C ALA A 5 -13.04 6.22 -14.81
N LEU A 6 -12.32 7.02 -14.04
CA LEU A 6 -12.81 8.24 -13.42
C LEU A 6 -13.19 9.30 -14.46
N VAL A 7 -12.44 9.40 -15.57
CA VAL A 7 -12.77 10.32 -16.68
C VAL A 7 -14.07 9.93 -17.38
N ARG A 8 -14.36 8.65 -17.54
CA ARG A 8 -15.58 8.16 -18.21
C ARG A 8 -16.86 8.45 -17.41
N GLY A 9 -16.76 8.63 -16.10
CA GLY A 9 -17.90 8.99 -15.25
C GLY A 9 -18.99 7.92 -15.08
N VAL A 10 -18.75 6.71 -15.58
CA VAL A 10 -19.68 5.59 -15.48
C VAL A 10 -19.21 4.66 -14.36
N PRO A 11 -20.09 4.23 -13.45
CA PRO A 11 -19.74 3.23 -12.45
C PRO A 11 -19.16 1.97 -13.13
N SER A 12 -18.02 1.54 -12.67
CA SER A 12 -17.32 0.37 -13.24
C SER A 12 -16.54 -0.35 -12.14
N ALA A 13 -16.26 -1.62 -12.36
CA ALA A 13 -15.36 -2.42 -11.54
C ALA A 13 -14.17 -2.90 -12.39
N ASP A 14 -12.95 -2.74 -11.86
CA ASP A 14 -11.72 -3.34 -12.42
C ASP A 14 -11.25 -4.39 -11.41
N LEU A 15 -11.54 -5.64 -11.68
CA LEU A 15 -11.19 -6.77 -10.82
C LEU A 15 -9.86 -7.37 -11.28
N ARG A 16 -8.97 -7.60 -10.33
CA ARG A 16 -7.68 -8.23 -10.57
C ARG A 16 -7.48 -9.37 -9.61
N PHE A 17 -7.01 -10.47 -10.14
CA PHE A 17 -6.73 -11.68 -9.40
C PHE A 17 -5.22 -11.90 -9.39
N GLY A 18 -4.70 -12.40 -8.28
CA GLY A 18 -3.27 -12.64 -8.10
C GLY A 18 -3.03 -13.60 -6.94
N HIS A 19 -1.76 -13.79 -6.62
CA HIS A 19 -1.30 -14.59 -5.51
C HIS A 19 -0.85 -13.70 -4.34
N ASP A 20 -0.72 -14.30 -3.17
CA ASP A 20 -0.18 -13.69 -1.94
C ASP A 20 1.19 -13.05 -2.16
N GLY A 21 2.07 -13.69 -2.96
CA GLY A 21 3.35 -13.14 -3.35
C GLY A 21 3.30 -11.81 -4.10
N ASN A 22 2.14 -11.42 -4.63
CA ASN A 22 1.91 -10.09 -5.21
C ASN A 22 1.21 -9.16 -4.21
N LEU A 23 0.30 -9.71 -3.40
CA LEU A 23 -0.49 -8.93 -2.46
C LEU A 23 0.37 -8.38 -1.33
N MET A 24 1.20 -9.21 -0.70
CA MET A 24 2.02 -8.81 0.45
C MET A 24 2.99 -7.65 0.12
N PRO A 25 3.81 -7.70 -0.97
CA PRO A 25 4.62 -6.54 -1.35
C PRO A 25 3.80 -5.30 -1.69
N LEU A 26 2.60 -5.49 -2.26
CA LEU A 26 1.71 -4.36 -2.57
C LEU A 26 1.20 -3.69 -1.29
N THR A 27 0.82 -4.43 -0.26
CA THR A 27 0.38 -3.86 1.02
C THR A 27 1.49 -3.07 1.71
N CYS A 28 2.75 -3.55 1.64
CA CYS A 28 3.92 -2.81 2.12
C CYS A 28 4.12 -1.50 1.34
N LEU A 29 4.08 -1.56 0.00
CA LEU A 29 4.21 -0.37 -0.84
C LEU A 29 3.09 0.63 -0.58
N MET A 30 1.88 0.16 -0.35
CA MET A 30 0.72 0.98 -0.02
C MET A 30 0.75 1.53 1.41
N ALA A 31 1.73 1.16 2.22
CA ALA A 31 1.87 1.57 3.62
C ALA A 31 0.66 1.22 4.48
N PHE A 32 0.13 0.02 4.31
CA PHE A 32 -0.95 -0.45 5.16
C PHE A 32 -0.45 -0.72 6.57
N ASP A 33 -1.28 -0.44 7.54
CA ASP A 33 -0.96 -0.68 8.94
C ASP A 33 -0.65 -2.16 9.19
N GLY A 34 0.40 -2.43 9.98
CA GLY A 34 0.91 -3.78 10.23
C GLY A 34 1.69 -4.42 9.06
N CYS A 35 1.83 -3.74 7.91
CA CYS A 35 2.51 -4.28 6.72
C CYS A 35 3.89 -3.65 6.45
N THR A 36 4.36 -2.71 7.27
CA THR A 36 5.60 -1.94 7.04
C THR A 36 6.62 -2.11 8.15
N ALA A 37 6.45 -3.09 9.02
CA ALA A 37 7.39 -3.32 10.12
C ALA A 37 8.77 -3.77 9.58
N GLU A 38 9.83 -3.14 10.10
CA GLU A 38 11.21 -3.55 9.87
C GLU A 38 11.76 -4.12 11.17
N VAL A 39 12.26 -5.35 11.14
CA VAL A 39 12.72 -6.06 12.32
C VAL A 39 14.08 -6.69 12.00
N SER A 40 15.09 -6.34 12.80
CA SER A 40 16.45 -6.90 12.68
C SER A 40 16.66 -8.17 13.50
N ASP A 41 15.86 -8.36 14.54
CA ASP A 41 15.95 -9.55 15.40
C ASP A 41 15.02 -10.65 14.87
N PRO A 42 15.57 -11.81 14.49
CA PRO A 42 14.77 -12.94 13.99
C PRO A 42 13.69 -13.43 14.95
N ASP A 43 13.94 -13.35 16.26
CA ASP A 43 13.01 -13.83 17.29
C ASP A 43 11.74 -12.95 17.40
N LEU A 44 11.84 -11.70 16.94
CA LEU A 44 10.72 -10.75 16.95
C LEU A 44 9.92 -10.73 15.65
N ILE A 45 10.36 -11.44 14.61
CA ILE A 45 9.69 -11.43 13.29
C ILE A 45 8.24 -11.89 13.42
N ALA A 46 7.98 -12.95 14.17
CA ALA A 46 6.64 -13.50 14.33
C ALA A 46 5.65 -12.56 15.03
N ASP A 47 6.13 -11.60 15.79
CA ASP A 47 5.30 -10.60 16.45
C ASP A 47 5.04 -9.39 15.53
N ALA A 48 6.01 -9.02 14.73
CA ALA A 48 5.95 -7.88 13.83
C ALA A 48 5.25 -8.18 12.50
N TRP A 49 5.41 -9.40 11.98
CA TRP A 49 4.90 -9.82 10.69
C TRP A 49 4.25 -11.19 10.75
N ARG A 50 2.99 -11.25 10.33
CA ARG A 50 2.23 -12.51 10.21
C ARG A 50 1.52 -12.53 8.87
N ASP A 51 2.07 -13.30 7.93
CA ASP A 51 1.57 -13.45 6.56
C ASP A 51 0.08 -13.81 6.51
N TYR A 52 -0.38 -14.74 7.34
CA TYR A 52 -1.78 -15.17 7.42
C TYR A 52 -2.75 -14.06 7.89
N ARG A 53 -2.26 -12.99 8.52
CA ARG A 53 -3.07 -11.81 8.87
C ARG A 53 -3.13 -10.81 7.73
N ILE A 54 -2.05 -10.73 6.95
CA ILE A 54 -1.94 -9.81 5.82
C ILE A 54 -2.63 -10.39 4.60
N SER A 55 -2.39 -11.67 4.33
CA SER A 55 -2.93 -12.38 3.18
C SER A 55 -3.62 -13.68 3.58
N PRO A 56 -4.75 -13.61 4.33
CA PRO A 56 -5.58 -14.78 4.60
C PRO A 56 -6.20 -15.33 3.31
N MET A 57 -6.90 -16.46 3.40
CA MET A 57 -7.71 -16.94 2.28
C MET A 57 -8.70 -15.87 1.82
N ALA A 58 -8.83 -15.70 0.51
CA ALA A 58 -9.64 -14.65 -0.12
C ALA A 58 -9.22 -13.22 0.25
N ALA A 59 -7.93 -13.02 0.61
CA ALA A 59 -7.40 -11.69 0.86
C ALA A 59 -7.67 -10.75 -0.31
N ASN A 60 -8.03 -9.51 0.00
CA ASN A 60 -8.37 -8.54 -1.02
C ASN A 60 -8.00 -7.11 -0.62
N ILE A 61 -7.81 -6.28 -1.64
CA ILE A 61 -7.69 -4.83 -1.51
C ILE A 61 -8.80 -4.22 -2.35
N GLN A 62 -9.61 -3.39 -1.73
CA GLN A 62 -10.67 -2.66 -2.41
C GLN A 62 -10.34 -1.17 -2.42
N MET A 63 -10.35 -0.56 -3.61
CA MET A 63 -10.26 0.89 -3.77
C MET A 63 -11.60 1.38 -4.30
N ILE A 64 -12.36 2.08 -3.46
CA ILE A 64 -13.70 2.54 -3.77
C ILE A 64 -13.66 4.05 -4.00
N PHE A 65 -14.01 4.46 -5.21
CA PHE A 65 -13.99 5.85 -5.64
C PHE A 65 -15.40 6.44 -5.59
N TYR A 66 -15.48 7.64 -5.04
CA TYR A 66 -16.72 8.40 -4.91
C TYR A 66 -16.59 9.73 -5.66
N ARG A 67 -17.57 10.02 -6.49
CA ARG A 67 -17.70 11.32 -7.16
C ARG A 67 -19.06 11.90 -6.82
N LYS A 68 -19.08 13.17 -6.45
CA LYS A 68 -20.31 13.93 -6.35
C LYS A 68 -20.52 14.69 -7.65
N GLU A 69 -21.74 14.65 -8.17
CA GLU A 69 -22.12 15.41 -9.37
C GLU A 69 -21.88 16.91 -9.15
N GLY A 70 -21.39 17.59 -10.18
CA GLY A 70 -21.06 19.01 -10.11
C GLY A 70 -19.78 19.37 -9.36
N THR A 71 -18.99 18.39 -8.91
CA THR A 71 -17.66 18.63 -8.28
C THR A 71 -16.55 17.93 -9.04
N ALA A 72 -15.36 18.57 -9.05
CA ALA A 72 -14.14 17.95 -9.59
C ALA A 72 -13.50 16.98 -8.58
N ASP A 73 -13.84 17.07 -7.29
CA ASP A 73 -13.24 16.28 -6.23
C ASP A 73 -13.67 14.81 -6.32
N ILE A 74 -12.70 13.93 -6.31
CA ILE A 74 -12.88 12.50 -6.22
C ILE A 74 -12.34 12.06 -4.86
N LEU A 75 -13.18 11.39 -4.09
CA LEU A 75 -12.77 10.76 -2.84
C LEU A 75 -12.50 9.28 -3.07
N VAL A 76 -11.58 8.73 -2.33
CA VAL A 76 -11.27 7.31 -2.32
C VAL A 76 -11.25 6.80 -0.89
N ARG A 77 -11.80 5.61 -0.71
CA ARG A 77 -11.67 4.80 0.50
C ARG A 77 -11.00 3.48 0.12
N ILE A 78 -10.06 3.04 0.94
CA ILE A 78 -9.35 1.77 0.72
C ILE A 78 -9.64 0.83 1.88
N LEU A 79 -9.95 -0.42 1.52
CA LEU A 79 -10.08 -1.51 2.48
C LEU A 79 -9.05 -2.59 2.18
N HIS A 80 -8.55 -3.22 3.22
CA HIS A 80 -7.72 -4.42 3.16
C HIS A 80 -8.40 -5.50 4.01
N ASN A 81 -8.75 -6.60 3.39
CA ASN A 81 -9.50 -7.69 4.05
C ASN A 81 -10.74 -7.14 4.80
N GLU A 82 -11.53 -6.30 4.15
CA GLU A 82 -12.75 -5.63 4.66
C GLU A 82 -12.51 -4.58 5.77
N HIS A 83 -11.27 -4.37 6.21
CA HIS A 83 -10.92 -3.33 7.19
C HIS A 83 -10.50 -2.03 6.52
N GLU A 84 -10.95 -0.91 7.06
CA GLU A 84 -10.62 0.42 6.55
C GLU A 84 -9.14 0.77 6.78
N MET A 85 -8.48 1.27 5.74
CA MET A 85 -7.09 1.69 5.80
C MET A 85 -6.98 3.18 6.02
N TYR A 86 -6.09 3.56 6.94
CA TYR A 86 -5.78 4.94 7.28
C TYR A 86 -4.37 5.31 6.80
N PHE A 87 -4.23 6.52 6.29
CA PHE A 87 -2.97 7.01 5.73
C PHE A 87 -2.51 8.28 6.46
N PRO A 88 -1.20 8.56 6.50
CA PRO A 88 -0.66 9.79 7.09
C PRO A 88 -0.87 11.00 6.16
N LEU A 89 -2.13 11.22 5.79
CA LEU A 89 -2.59 12.30 4.92
C LEU A 89 -3.70 13.07 5.61
N ALA A 90 -3.69 14.39 5.44
CA ALA A 90 -4.80 15.21 5.92
C ALA A 90 -6.10 14.82 5.20
N SER A 91 -7.14 14.59 5.97
CA SER A 91 -8.49 14.38 5.45
C SER A 91 -9.52 15.02 6.37
N ALA A 92 -10.49 15.68 5.77
CA ALA A 92 -11.64 16.22 6.51
C ALA A 92 -12.58 15.11 7.04
N ARG A 93 -12.52 13.92 6.47
CA ARG A 93 -13.39 12.78 6.80
C ARG A 93 -12.66 11.44 6.63
N PRO A 94 -11.67 11.08 7.46
CA PRO A 94 -11.09 9.75 7.41
C PRO A 94 -12.18 8.68 7.57
N PRO A 95 -12.12 7.57 6.86
CA PRO A 95 -11.07 7.05 5.97
C PRO A 95 -11.21 7.48 4.49
N TYR A 96 -11.90 8.57 4.20
CA TYR A 96 -12.03 9.10 2.83
C TYR A 96 -10.93 10.12 2.57
N TYR A 97 -10.18 9.93 1.48
CA TYR A 97 -9.08 10.79 1.07
C TYR A 97 -9.33 11.36 -0.32
N LYS A 98 -8.83 12.56 -0.62
CA LYS A 98 -8.82 13.06 -1.99
C LYS A 98 -7.92 12.18 -2.85
N TRP A 99 -8.42 11.77 -4.01
CA TRP A 99 -7.66 10.90 -4.91
C TRP A 99 -6.32 11.53 -5.33
N ASP A 100 -6.30 12.82 -5.59
CA ASP A 100 -5.08 13.51 -6.00
C ASP A 100 -4.01 13.49 -4.90
N ASP A 101 -4.39 13.68 -3.64
CA ASP A 101 -3.46 13.62 -2.50
C ASP A 101 -2.90 12.21 -2.30
N LEU A 102 -3.77 11.21 -2.36
CA LEU A 102 -3.36 9.81 -2.22
C LEU A 102 -2.49 9.37 -3.40
N ARG A 103 -2.82 9.79 -4.62
CA ARG A 103 -2.01 9.52 -5.82
C ARG A 103 -0.62 10.16 -5.73
N ALA A 104 -0.52 11.40 -5.23
CA ALA A 104 0.75 12.08 -5.02
C ALA A 104 1.58 11.36 -3.95
N PHE A 105 0.95 10.93 -2.86
CA PHE A 105 1.58 10.12 -1.81
C PHE A 105 2.20 8.84 -2.38
N TYR A 106 1.46 8.04 -3.14
CA TYR A 106 1.97 6.81 -3.72
C TYR A 106 3.05 7.04 -4.78
N ARG A 107 2.94 8.09 -5.60
CA ARG A 107 4.00 8.45 -6.55
C ARG A 107 5.32 8.75 -5.86
N ARG A 108 5.28 9.47 -4.74
CA ARG A 108 6.47 9.74 -3.92
C ARG A 108 7.06 8.45 -3.36
N ARG A 109 6.27 7.60 -2.73
CA ARG A 109 6.74 6.29 -2.20
C ARG A 109 7.37 5.41 -3.28
N ILE A 110 6.78 5.36 -4.46
CA ILE A 110 7.35 4.61 -5.60
C ILE A 110 8.70 5.20 -6.02
N ALA A 111 8.83 6.52 -6.05
CA ALA A 111 10.08 7.17 -6.40
C ALA A 111 11.18 6.89 -5.35
N GLU A 112 10.85 6.96 -4.07
CA GLU A 112 11.73 6.63 -2.95
C GLU A 112 12.19 5.16 -3.02
N ALA A 113 11.27 4.22 -3.20
CA ALA A 113 11.59 2.80 -3.32
C ALA A 113 12.52 2.51 -4.52
N LYS A 114 12.31 3.20 -5.64
CA LYS A 114 13.18 3.08 -6.82
C LYS A 114 14.57 3.65 -6.57
N ALA A 115 14.69 4.77 -5.85
CA ALA A 115 15.97 5.37 -5.51
C ALA A 115 16.77 4.43 -4.60
N THR A 116 16.15 3.89 -3.55
CA THR A 116 16.77 2.91 -2.65
C THR A 116 17.22 1.64 -3.38
N ALA A 117 16.42 1.13 -4.31
CA ALA A 117 16.77 -0.04 -5.10
C ALA A 117 17.91 0.22 -6.10
N ALA A 118 18.18 1.47 -6.47
CA ALA A 118 19.27 1.85 -7.35
C ALA A 118 20.61 2.05 -6.63
N GLU A 119 20.59 2.19 -5.31
CA GLU A 119 21.82 2.25 -4.52
C GLU A 119 22.44 0.86 -4.39
N PRO A 120 23.74 0.68 -4.72
CA PRO A 120 24.40 -0.60 -4.52
C PRO A 120 24.42 -0.91 -3.00
N PRO A 121 24.26 -2.20 -2.62
CA PRO A 121 24.31 -2.59 -1.22
C PRO A 121 25.60 -2.08 -0.61
N SER A 122 25.53 -1.28 0.43
CA SER A 122 26.69 -0.86 1.19
C SER A 122 27.44 -2.12 1.60
N ALA A 123 28.76 -2.20 1.25
CA ALA A 123 29.60 -3.32 1.58
C ALA A 123 29.67 -3.46 3.11
N GLY A 124 28.73 -4.21 3.67
CA GLY A 124 28.76 -4.59 5.07
C GLY A 124 30.04 -5.37 5.30
N THR A 125 30.93 -4.82 6.10
CA THR A 125 32.15 -5.48 6.58
C THR A 125 31.75 -6.81 7.20
N ARG A 126 31.96 -7.89 6.47
CA ARG A 126 31.88 -9.23 7.06
C ARG A 126 33.02 -9.29 8.04
N GLN A 127 32.77 -9.14 9.33
CA GLN A 127 33.68 -9.56 10.35
C GLN A 127 33.83 -11.07 10.23
N ALA A 128 35.02 -11.49 9.85
CA ALA A 128 35.39 -12.90 9.87
C ALA A 128 35.29 -13.41 11.34
N PRO A 129 34.73 -14.60 11.60
CA PRO A 129 34.79 -15.20 12.92
C PRO A 129 36.26 -15.45 13.24
N GLY A 130 36.71 -14.83 14.32
CA GLY A 130 38.09 -15.04 14.85
C GLY A 130 38.33 -16.51 15.16
N ALA A 131 39.51 -16.95 14.79
CA ALA A 131 40.07 -18.26 15.11
C ALA A 131 40.36 -18.38 16.61
#